data_d2e0fdfb7ad65d210d6c85c60707d07a
#
_entry.id   d2e0fdfb7ad65d210d6c85c60707d07a
#
_cell.length_a   1.000
_cell.length_b   1.000
_cell.length_c   1.000
_cell.angle_alpha   90.00
_cell.angle_beta   90.00
_cell.angle_gamma   90.00
#
_symmetry.space_group_name_H-M   'P 1'
#
loop_
_entity.id
_entity.type
_entity.pdbx_description
1 polymer ?
#
loop_
_entity_poly.entity_id
_entity_poly.type
_entity_poly.pdbx_seq_one_letter_code
_entity_poly.pdbx_strand_id
1 'polypeptide(L)'
;LSLVVQAVTGVALMSAYADGGTSLAPDSDYMSATLASQIVAISGLGTFNRVDLGKKLAGKAAGVSASIGDAAESLSGRASPKDLETMFQLIHLEFTGARLDTAAFQAFQAQAASYLANRGASPDEVFADTVQVTMAQHDFRDRPLTAQTFAEVNPHRALDFFRDRFAGAGGFTFVFVGNVNLDTLKALSERYLATLPPGHPETWRMVSRGPPTGVVDRVVHKGVEPKANTVIMFTGPARYTPQNRFDMRALSDLFQIEVDRTLREELGGTYSPGVNGGNAKVPREEYTLVVQYESAPAHVDTLSKTVFALIDSLRTQGPSAADLEKVREQLRREHQVEVRQNAYWVGNIAARLHYGEDPAGLDSTYTAMTDALTDVQLQAAAQRYFNTGNYAKFVLLPDAKKP
;
A
#
# COMPACT_ATOMS: atom_id res chain seq x y z
N LEU A 1 5.57 -21.17 12.99
CA LEU A 1 6.59 -20.80 12.01
C LEU A 1 6.26 -21.49 10.69
N SER A 2 5.73 -20.75 9.72
CA SER A 2 5.48 -21.32 8.38
C SER A 2 6.69 -21.04 7.51
N LEU A 3 7.39 -22.09 7.10
CA LEU A 3 8.57 -22.00 6.24
C LEU A 3 8.15 -22.40 4.82
N VAL A 4 8.19 -21.45 3.89
CA VAL A 4 8.02 -21.75 2.46
C VAL A 4 9.29 -21.33 1.75
N VAL A 5 9.93 -22.28 1.08
CA VAL A 5 11.14 -22.03 0.31
C VAL A 5 10.86 -22.33 -1.15
N GLN A 6 10.96 -21.32 -1.97
CA GLN A 6 11.03 -21.49 -3.43
C GLN A 6 12.39 -20.98 -3.90
N ALA A 7 13.14 -21.83 -4.58
CA ALA A 7 14.46 -21.48 -5.10
C ALA A 7 14.31 -20.63 -6.37
N VAL A 8 14.24 -19.33 -6.20
CA VAL A 8 14.56 -18.37 -7.26
C VAL A 8 15.95 -17.82 -6.95
N THR A 9 16.79 -17.67 -7.95
CA THR A 9 18.19 -17.25 -7.79
C THR A 9 18.32 -15.87 -7.16
N GLY A 10 19.32 -15.64 -6.32
CA GLY A 10 19.65 -14.31 -5.81
C GLY A 10 19.52 -14.16 -4.30
N VAL A 11 19.06 -12.99 -3.87
CA VAL A 11 18.91 -12.62 -2.46
C VAL A 11 17.75 -13.35 -1.77
N ALA A 12 17.90 -13.64 -0.49
CA ALA A 12 16.78 -14.03 0.37
C ALA A 12 15.94 -12.80 0.71
N LEU A 13 14.62 -12.93 0.59
CA LEU A 13 13.64 -11.96 1.07
C LEU A 13 12.90 -12.53 2.28
N MET A 14 12.52 -11.66 3.19
CA MET A 14 11.72 -11.98 4.35
C MET A 14 10.55 -11.01 4.48
N SER A 15 9.38 -11.52 4.79
CA SER A 15 8.22 -10.77 5.26
C SER A 15 7.74 -11.38 6.57
N ALA A 16 7.48 -10.54 7.56
CA ALA A 16 6.83 -10.98 8.78
C ALA A 16 5.72 -10.00 9.13
N TYR A 17 4.66 -10.49 9.77
CA TYR A 17 3.50 -9.67 10.15
C TYR A 17 2.83 -10.25 11.40
N ALA A 18 2.18 -9.37 12.14
CA ALA A 18 1.24 -9.67 13.21
C ALA A 18 0.07 -8.68 13.16
N ASP A 19 -1.09 -9.09 13.66
CA ASP A 19 -2.25 -8.21 13.78
C ASP A 19 -2.06 -7.22 14.95
N GLY A 20 -2.62 -6.00 14.81
CA GLY A 20 -2.54 -4.96 15.85
C GLY A 20 -2.54 -3.56 15.25
N GLY A 21 -1.38 -3.08 14.90
CA GLY A 21 -1.18 -1.79 14.26
C GLY A 21 -1.56 -0.57 15.11
N THR A 22 -1.62 0.59 14.45
CA THR A 22 -2.01 1.87 15.10
C THR A 22 -3.47 1.87 15.54
N SER A 23 -4.29 0.91 15.10
CA SER A 23 -5.66 0.74 15.58
C SER A 23 -5.73 0.56 17.10
N LEU A 24 -4.67 0.04 17.71
CA LEU A 24 -4.57 -0.19 19.16
C LEU A 24 -4.10 1.05 19.94
N ALA A 25 -3.56 2.05 19.27
CA ALA A 25 -3.19 3.30 19.92
C ALA A 25 -4.43 4.06 20.44
N PRO A 26 -4.37 4.70 21.61
CA PRO A 26 -5.38 5.68 21.99
C PRO A 26 -5.28 6.92 21.10
N ASP A 27 -6.40 7.63 20.91
CA ASP A 27 -6.43 8.82 20.04
C ASP A 27 -5.43 9.90 20.46
N SER A 28 -5.18 10.05 21.78
CA SER A 28 -4.18 10.99 22.31
C SER A 28 -2.76 10.71 21.85
N ASP A 29 -2.44 9.47 21.48
CA ASP A 29 -1.11 9.03 21.10
C ASP A 29 -1.01 8.64 19.63
N TYR A 30 -2.12 8.80 18.88
CA TYR A 30 -2.22 8.33 17.50
C TYR A 30 -1.11 8.87 16.59
N MET A 31 -0.83 10.19 16.66
CA MET A 31 0.25 10.79 15.86
C MET A 31 1.64 10.25 16.23
N SER A 32 1.86 9.95 17.51
CA SER A 32 3.10 9.32 17.98
C SER A 32 3.20 7.88 17.48
N ALA A 33 2.10 7.13 17.52
CA ALA A 33 2.02 5.75 17.03
C ALA A 33 2.26 5.66 15.53
N THR A 34 1.68 6.57 14.75
CA THR A 34 1.84 6.63 13.28
C THR A 34 3.29 6.83 12.88
N LEU A 35 4.07 7.61 13.63
CA LEU A 35 5.48 7.88 13.35
C LEU A 35 6.46 6.98 14.11
N ALA A 36 5.97 6.00 14.90
CA ALA A 36 6.79 5.19 15.78
C ALA A 36 7.91 4.45 15.05
N SER A 37 7.58 3.76 13.95
CA SER A 37 8.58 3.03 13.15
C SER A 37 9.63 3.97 12.55
N GLN A 38 9.24 5.14 12.08
CA GLN A 38 10.16 6.13 11.52
C GLN A 38 11.10 6.69 12.60
N ILE A 39 10.58 6.99 13.78
CA ILE A 39 11.37 7.52 14.91
C ILE A 39 12.42 6.50 15.36
N VAL A 40 12.05 5.22 15.45
CA VAL A 40 13.00 4.14 15.77
C VAL A 40 14.03 3.99 14.64
N ALA A 41 13.61 3.98 13.39
CA ALA A 41 14.51 3.82 12.25
C ALA A 41 15.59 4.92 12.14
N ILE A 42 15.24 6.18 12.46
CA ILE A 42 16.24 7.28 12.48
C ILE A 42 17.12 7.25 13.71
N SER A 43 16.70 6.57 14.78
CA SER A 43 17.43 6.47 16.05
C SER A 43 18.49 5.38 16.05
N GLY A 44 18.39 4.39 15.16
CA GLY A 44 19.24 3.20 15.13
C GLY A 44 18.72 2.08 16.03
N LEU A 45 19.51 1.03 16.24
CA LEU A 45 19.10 -0.18 16.95
C LEU A 45 20.17 -0.62 17.98
N GLY A 46 19.73 -1.16 19.10
CA GLY A 46 20.59 -1.62 20.18
C GLY A 46 21.47 -0.50 20.72
N THR A 47 22.77 -0.72 20.76
CA THR A 47 23.77 0.28 21.18
C THR A 47 24.24 1.20 20.06
N PHE A 48 23.81 0.94 18.81
CA PHE A 48 24.24 1.68 17.64
C PHE A 48 23.24 2.78 17.29
N ASN A 49 23.70 4.03 17.17
CA ASN A 49 22.93 5.05 16.49
C ASN A 49 22.89 4.73 14.97
N ARG A 50 22.06 5.46 14.21
CA ARG A 50 21.88 5.20 12.78
C ARG A 50 23.19 5.22 11.96
N VAL A 51 24.11 6.17 12.29
CA VAL A 51 25.39 6.32 11.58
C VAL A 51 26.30 5.13 11.88
N ASP A 52 26.42 4.76 13.14
CA ASP A 52 27.29 3.65 13.56
C ASP A 52 26.74 2.29 13.12
N LEU A 53 25.40 2.14 13.11
CA LEU A 53 24.75 0.96 12.52
C LEU A 53 25.09 0.87 11.01
N GLY A 54 25.01 1.98 10.27
CA GLY A 54 25.39 2.03 8.87
C GLY A 54 26.85 1.65 8.63
N LYS A 55 27.78 2.13 9.47
CA LYS A 55 29.19 1.73 9.40
C LYS A 55 29.36 0.23 9.71
N LYS A 56 28.64 -0.31 10.69
CA LYS A 56 28.70 -1.74 11.06
C LYS A 56 28.19 -2.64 9.94
N LEU A 57 27.22 -2.15 9.15
CA LEU A 57 26.64 -2.85 8.02
C LEU A 57 27.39 -2.56 6.69
N ALA A 58 28.43 -1.72 6.71
CA ALA A 58 29.19 -1.43 5.50
C ALA A 58 29.78 -2.72 4.91
N GLY A 59 29.57 -2.95 3.60
CA GLY A 59 29.97 -4.17 2.90
C GLY A 59 29.06 -5.38 3.13
N LYS A 60 27.99 -5.26 3.93
CA LYS A 60 26.95 -6.28 4.10
C LYS A 60 25.80 -6.00 3.14
N ALA A 61 25.33 -7.05 2.48
CA ALA A 61 24.11 -7.01 1.67
C ALA A 61 22.94 -7.57 2.49
N ALA A 62 22.62 -6.92 3.60
CA ALA A 62 21.52 -7.28 4.48
C ALA A 62 20.83 -6.00 5.01
N GLY A 63 19.52 -6.07 5.21
CA GLY A 63 18.72 -5.01 5.80
C GLY A 63 17.37 -5.52 6.25
N VAL A 64 16.83 -4.88 7.29
CA VAL A 64 15.48 -5.11 7.84
C VAL A 64 14.84 -3.75 8.08
N SER A 65 13.53 -3.67 7.88
CA SER A 65 12.73 -2.51 8.19
C SER A 65 11.46 -2.94 8.91
N ALA A 66 11.17 -2.28 10.02
CA ALA A 66 9.92 -2.44 10.76
C ALA A 66 8.90 -1.39 10.31
N SER A 67 7.63 -1.76 10.25
CA SER A 67 6.51 -0.87 9.94
C SER A 67 5.32 -1.19 10.82
N ILE A 68 4.59 -0.16 11.23
CA ILE A 68 3.33 -0.28 11.94
C ILE A 68 2.27 0.39 11.06
N GLY A 69 1.40 -0.43 10.47
CA GLY A 69 0.24 0.03 9.70
C GLY A 69 -0.99 0.19 10.58
N ASP A 70 -2.15 0.38 9.96
CA ASP A 70 -3.39 0.62 10.71
C ASP A 70 -3.84 -0.60 11.52
N ALA A 71 -3.74 -1.79 10.95
CA ALA A 71 -4.26 -3.02 11.54
C ALA A 71 -3.22 -4.13 11.75
N ALA A 72 -1.97 -3.87 11.42
CA ALA A 72 -0.89 -4.84 11.55
C ALA A 72 0.46 -4.15 11.73
N GLU A 73 1.37 -4.81 12.42
CA GLU A 73 2.80 -4.53 12.35
C GLU A 73 3.49 -5.54 11.44
N SER A 74 4.56 -5.09 10.81
CA SER A 74 5.29 -5.92 9.86
C SER A 74 6.79 -5.67 9.87
N LEU A 75 7.54 -6.68 9.44
CA LEU A 75 8.95 -6.58 9.11
C LEU A 75 9.16 -6.99 7.67
N SER A 76 9.97 -6.26 6.95
CA SER A 76 10.50 -6.65 5.65
C SER A 76 12.01 -6.76 5.72
N GLY A 77 12.58 -7.80 5.12
CA GLY A 77 14.01 -8.04 5.16
C GLY A 77 14.55 -8.57 3.83
N ARG A 78 15.81 -8.29 3.60
CA ARG A 78 16.57 -8.86 2.48
C ARG A 78 17.99 -9.16 2.90
N ALA A 79 18.56 -10.25 2.36
CA ALA A 79 19.97 -10.56 2.56
C ALA A 79 20.56 -11.34 1.39
N SER A 80 21.87 -11.15 1.11
CA SER A 80 22.61 -12.12 0.32
C SER A 80 22.75 -13.41 1.14
N PRO A 81 22.94 -14.59 0.50
CA PRO A 81 23.12 -15.85 1.23
C PRO A 81 24.23 -15.79 2.29
N LYS A 82 25.32 -15.10 2.01
CA LYS A 82 26.46 -14.94 2.95
C LYS A 82 26.17 -14.01 4.12
N ASP A 83 25.21 -13.11 3.99
CA ASP A 83 24.83 -12.13 5.01
C ASP A 83 23.49 -12.45 5.69
N LEU A 84 22.98 -13.67 5.48
CA LEU A 84 21.68 -14.11 6.02
C LEU A 84 21.62 -13.97 7.55
N GLU A 85 22.69 -14.35 8.26
CA GLU A 85 22.77 -14.20 9.72
C GLU A 85 22.68 -12.73 10.14
N THR A 86 23.26 -11.80 9.37
CA THR A 86 23.13 -10.37 9.65
C THR A 86 21.67 -9.89 9.59
N MET A 87 20.88 -10.42 8.65
CA MET A 87 19.44 -10.13 8.60
C MET A 87 18.73 -10.64 9.85
N PHE A 88 19.02 -11.84 10.32
CA PHE A 88 18.45 -12.39 11.55
C PHE A 88 18.86 -11.59 12.80
N GLN A 89 20.10 -11.12 12.87
CA GLN A 89 20.55 -10.19 13.92
C GLN A 89 19.77 -8.89 13.92
N LEU A 90 19.50 -8.32 12.75
CA LEU A 90 18.70 -7.12 12.62
C LEU A 90 17.23 -7.37 13.01
N ILE A 91 16.63 -8.49 12.59
CA ILE A 91 15.28 -8.87 13.03
C ILE A 91 15.23 -8.93 14.57
N HIS A 92 16.20 -9.63 15.19
CA HIS A 92 16.26 -9.74 16.64
C HIS A 92 16.36 -8.37 17.32
N LEU A 93 17.13 -7.44 16.75
CA LEU A 93 17.29 -6.08 17.28
C LEU A 93 16.03 -5.23 17.10
N GLU A 94 15.21 -5.44 16.09
CA GLU A 94 13.91 -4.74 15.98
C GLU A 94 13.00 -5.05 17.18
N PHE A 95 13.01 -6.29 17.67
CA PHE A 95 12.24 -6.70 18.86
C PHE A 95 12.90 -6.29 20.19
N THR A 96 14.22 -6.30 20.27
CA THR A 96 14.93 -6.20 21.56
C THR A 96 15.72 -4.91 21.76
N GLY A 97 15.98 -4.19 20.66
CA GLY A 97 16.92 -3.08 20.64
C GLY A 97 16.34 -1.74 20.18
N ALA A 98 15.02 -1.59 20.15
CA ALA A 98 14.40 -0.31 19.80
C ALA A 98 14.84 0.79 20.75
N ARG A 99 15.32 1.91 20.21
CA ARG A 99 15.86 3.04 20.98
C ARG A 99 15.36 4.39 20.46
N LEU A 100 15.50 5.42 21.28
CA LEU A 100 15.29 6.80 20.89
C LEU A 100 16.65 7.54 20.90
N ASP A 101 16.93 8.22 19.80
CA ASP A 101 17.99 9.21 19.70
C ASP A 101 17.35 10.60 19.61
N THR A 102 17.40 11.33 20.71
CA THR A 102 16.77 12.65 20.82
C THR A 102 17.38 13.66 19.85
N ALA A 103 18.66 13.58 19.57
CA ALA A 103 19.31 14.48 18.62
C ALA A 103 18.87 14.19 17.18
N ALA A 104 18.77 12.90 16.82
CA ALA A 104 18.23 12.48 15.52
C ALA A 104 16.76 12.90 15.36
N PHE A 105 15.94 12.76 16.41
CA PHE A 105 14.56 13.23 16.39
C PHE A 105 14.45 14.75 16.24
N GLN A 106 15.26 15.53 16.94
CA GLN A 106 15.28 16.99 16.80
C GLN A 106 15.67 17.44 15.38
N ALA A 107 16.64 16.76 14.78
CA ALA A 107 17.03 17.01 13.37
C ALA A 107 15.85 16.67 12.40
N PHE A 108 15.20 15.54 12.60
CA PHE A 108 14.00 15.14 11.86
C PHE A 108 12.87 16.16 12.03
N GLN A 109 12.61 16.61 13.25
CA GLN A 109 11.60 17.63 13.57
C GLN A 109 11.88 18.96 12.84
N ALA A 110 13.13 19.41 12.80
CA ALA A 110 13.51 20.62 12.11
C ALA A 110 13.31 20.50 10.58
N GLN A 111 13.66 19.33 10.01
CA GLN A 111 13.43 19.05 8.58
C GLN A 111 11.93 18.98 8.25
N ALA A 112 11.15 18.28 9.08
CA ALA A 112 9.70 18.17 8.93
C ALA A 112 9.02 19.55 9.02
N ALA A 113 9.43 20.40 9.99
CA ALA A 113 8.89 21.75 10.14
C ALA A 113 9.09 22.60 8.86
N SER A 114 10.27 22.52 8.24
CA SER A 114 10.57 23.24 6.99
C SER A 114 9.70 22.76 5.82
N TYR A 115 9.50 21.44 5.68
CA TYR A 115 8.62 20.87 4.67
C TYR A 115 7.14 21.27 4.91
N LEU A 116 6.66 21.06 6.12
CA LEU A 116 5.26 21.29 6.48
C LEU A 116 4.85 22.76 6.42
N ALA A 117 5.78 23.69 6.67
CA ALA A 117 5.53 25.12 6.53
C ALA A 117 5.11 25.52 5.10
N ASN A 118 5.64 24.84 4.09
CA ASN A 118 5.39 25.13 2.67
C ASN A 118 4.37 24.19 2.03
N ARG A 119 3.97 23.12 2.70
CA ARG A 119 3.09 22.08 2.16
C ARG A 119 1.77 22.64 1.65
N GLY A 120 1.14 23.55 2.39
CA GLY A 120 -0.12 24.20 2.00
C GLY A 120 -0.01 25.14 0.79
N ALA A 121 1.20 25.43 0.30
CA ALA A 121 1.41 26.19 -0.94
C ALA A 121 1.34 25.29 -2.18
N SER A 122 1.61 23.98 -2.04
CA SER A 122 1.56 23.01 -3.14
C SER A 122 0.11 22.69 -3.53
N PRO A 123 -0.27 22.89 -4.81
CA PRO A 123 -1.61 22.49 -5.29
C PRO A 123 -1.89 21.00 -5.10
N ASP A 124 -0.92 20.15 -5.40
CA ASP A 124 -1.07 18.68 -5.34
C ASP A 124 -1.25 18.20 -3.90
N GLU A 125 -0.53 18.81 -2.93
CA GLU A 125 -0.68 18.48 -1.51
C GLU A 125 -2.05 18.87 -0.95
N VAL A 126 -2.53 20.09 -1.30
CA VAL A 126 -3.86 20.54 -0.90
C VAL A 126 -4.95 19.67 -1.52
N PHE A 127 -4.76 19.24 -2.76
CA PHE A 127 -5.67 18.34 -3.45
C PHE A 127 -5.68 16.95 -2.80
N ALA A 128 -4.50 16.37 -2.54
CA ALA A 128 -4.37 15.06 -1.88
C ALA A 128 -5.01 15.08 -0.48
N ASP A 129 -4.78 16.13 0.31
CA ASP A 129 -5.41 16.30 1.62
C ASP A 129 -6.94 16.38 1.52
N THR A 130 -7.46 17.08 0.50
CA THR A 130 -8.90 17.16 0.29
C THR A 130 -9.50 15.81 -0.06
N VAL A 131 -8.83 15.03 -0.90
CA VAL A 131 -9.22 13.64 -1.23
C VAL A 131 -9.21 12.78 0.03
N GLN A 132 -8.09 12.75 0.76
CA GLN A 132 -7.92 11.96 1.98
C GLN A 132 -9.01 12.25 3.01
N VAL A 133 -9.17 13.52 3.39
CA VAL A 133 -10.12 13.93 4.43
C VAL A 133 -11.58 13.65 4.01
N THR A 134 -11.90 13.85 2.73
CA THR A 134 -13.25 13.60 2.22
C THR A 134 -13.54 12.09 2.20
N MET A 135 -12.61 11.27 1.69
CA MET A 135 -12.77 9.82 1.63
C MET A 135 -12.83 9.17 3.01
N ALA A 136 -12.16 9.75 3.99
CA ALA A 136 -12.21 9.32 5.39
C ALA A 136 -13.38 9.93 6.18
N GLN A 137 -14.29 10.69 5.55
CA GLN A 137 -15.41 11.35 6.22
C GLN A 137 -14.99 12.21 7.43
N HIS A 138 -13.87 12.94 7.29
CA HIS A 138 -13.26 13.76 8.34
C HIS A 138 -12.94 12.98 9.63
N ASP A 139 -12.53 11.71 9.49
CA ASP A 139 -12.08 10.94 10.64
C ASP A 139 -10.85 11.59 11.29
N PHE A 140 -10.82 11.54 12.62
CA PHE A 140 -9.71 12.09 13.40
C PHE A 140 -8.36 11.44 13.05
N ARG A 141 -8.37 10.15 12.73
CA ARG A 141 -7.15 9.39 12.42
C ARG A 141 -6.63 9.61 11.01
N ASP A 142 -7.49 10.12 10.12
CA ASP A 142 -7.14 10.41 8.72
C ASP A 142 -6.86 11.91 8.47
N ARG A 143 -6.50 12.65 9.54
CA ARG A 143 -6.07 14.04 9.41
C ARG A 143 -4.74 14.12 8.64
N PRO A 144 -4.59 15.12 7.74
CA PRO A 144 -3.32 15.35 7.06
C PRO A 144 -2.17 15.63 8.03
N LEU A 145 -0.97 15.24 7.65
CA LEU A 145 0.24 15.61 8.39
C LEU A 145 0.55 17.09 8.12
N THR A 146 0.26 17.93 9.09
CA THR A 146 0.51 19.36 9.10
C THR A 146 1.48 19.72 10.21
N ALA A 147 1.96 20.96 10.25
CA ALA A 147 2.75 21.44 11.38
C ALA A 147 2.02 21.28 12.74
N GLN A 148 0.68 21.45 12.75
CA GLN A 148 -0.14 21.29 13.94
C GLN A 148 -0.24 19.82 14.36
N THR A 149 -0.59 18.90 13.45
CA THR A 149 -0.70 17.48 13.79
C THR A 149 0.66 16.87 14.10
N PHE A 150 1.75 17.33 13.43
CA PHE A 150 3.11 16.92 13.78
C PHE A 150 3.53 17.37 15.18
N ALA A 151 3.05 18.52 15.66
CA ALA A 151 3.34 18.99 17.02
C ALA A 151 2.72 18.10 18.14
N GLU A 152 1.77 17.23 17.82
CA GLU A 152 1.20 16.24 18.73
C GLU A 152 2.15 15.04 18.98
N VAL A 153 3.21 14.91 18.16
CA VAL A 153 4.15 13.76 18.25
C VAL A 153 5.04 13.85 19.47
N ASN A 154 4.92 12.85 20.34
CA ASN A 154 5.82 12.65 21.46
C ASN A 154 6.76 11.46 21.15
N PRO A 155 8.08 11.67 21.01
CA PRO A 155 8.99 10.61 20.60
C PRO A 155 9.16 9.50 21.65
N HIS A 156 8.95 9.77 22.93
CA HIS A 156 8.97 8.74 23.98
C HIS A 156 7.76 7.83 23.87
N ARG A 157 6.55 8.39 23.68
CA ARG A 157 5.34 7.60 23.44
C ARG A 157 5.41 6.81 22.14
N ALA A 158 6.03 7.38 21.11
CA ALA A 158 6.30 6.66 19.86
C ALA A 158 7.20 5.44 20.08
N LEU A 159 8.29 5.60 20.86
CA LEU A 159 9.16 4.48 21.22
C LEU A 159 8.44 3.43 22.07
N ASP A 160 7.65 3.87 23.07
CA ASP A 160 6.92 2.95 23.93
C ASP A 160 5.88 2.16 23.14
N PHE A 161 5.17 2.83 22.21
CA PHE A 161 4.23 2.17 21.31
C PHE A 161 4.94 1.17 20.38
N PHE A 162 6.09 1.54 19.80
CA PHE A 162 6.87 0.61 18.98
C PHE A 162 7.29 -0.63 19.77
N ARG A 163 7.81 -0.42 21.00
CA ARG A 163 8.21 -1.53 21.87
C ARG A 163 7.04 -2.43 22.26
N ASP A 164 5.86 -1.88 22.42
CA ASP A 164 4.65 -2.63 22.70
C ASP A 164 4.25 -3.50 21.49
N ARG A 165 4.27 -2.93 20.27
CA ARG A 165 3.97 -3.69 19.04
C ARG A 165 4.99 -4.78 18.71
N PHE A 166 6.24 -4.58 19.08
CA PHE A 166 7.33 -5.55 18.90
C PHE A 166 7.78 -6.16 20.22
N ALA A 167 6.89 -6.26 21.21
CA ALA A 167 7.24 -6.82 22.52
C ALA A 167 7.62 -8.31 22.49
N GLY A 168 7.14 -9.04 21.50
CA GLY A 168 7.44 -10.46 21.33
C GLY A 168 7.01 -11.00 19.98
N ALA A 169 7.51 -12.20 19.64
CA ALA A 169 7.31 -12.80 18.33
C ALA A 169 6.12 -13.77 18.24
N GLY A 170 5.38 -13.99 19.34
CA GLY A 170 4.33 -15.01 19.42
C GLY A 170 3.13 -14.78 18.49
N GLY A 171 2.85 -13.54 18.10
CA GLY A 171 1.83 -13.19 17.12
C GLY A 171 2.33 -13.16 15.67
N PHE A 172 3.66 -13.21 15.45
CA PHE A 172 4.24 -13.01 14.14
C PHE A 172 4.30 -14.28 13.31
N THR A 173 3.95 -14.15 12.03
CA THR A 173 4.24 -15.14 10.99
C THR A 173 5.42 -14.65 10.16
N PHE A 174 6.47 -15.44 10.04
CA PHE A 174 7.66 -15.15 9.24
C PHE A 174 7.66 -15.99 7.96
N VAL A 175 7.84 -15.32 6.82
CA VAL A 175 7.93 -15.96 5.49
C VAL A 175 9.28 -15.60 4.88
N PHE A 176 10.03 -16.62 4.47
CA PHE A 176 11.33 -16.47 3.80
C PHE A 176 11.25 -17.05 2.39
N VAL A 177 11.74 -16.32 1.40
CA VAL A 177 11.77 -16.77 0.00
C VAL A 177 13.11 -16.43 -0.62
N GLY A 178 13.69 -17.37 -1.35
CA GLY A 178 14.93 -17.13 -2.09
C GLY A 178 15.94 -18.26 -1.98
N ASN A 179 17.18 -17.99 -2.35
CA ASN A 179 18.26 -18.97 -2.29
C ASN A 179 18.78 -19.12 -0.84
N VAL A 180 18.12 -19.95 -0.06
CA VAL A 180 18.46 -20.22 1.34
C VAL A 180 18.60 -21.73 1.58
N ASN A 181 19.61 -22.11 2.34
CA ASN A 181 19.75 -23.48 2.83
C ASN A 181 18.81 -23.67 4.03
N LEU A 182 17.98 -24.72 4.02
CA LEU A 182 16.97 -24.97 5.06
C LEU A 182 17.57 -25.23 6.44
N ASP A 183 18.68 -25.98 6.51
CA ASP A 183 19.33 -26.26 7.79
C ASP A 183 19.92 -24.98 8.40
N THR A 184 20.52 -24.13 7.55
CA THR A 184 21.00 -22.81 7.96
C THR A 184 19.85 -21.94 8.45
N LEU A 185 18.75 -21.91 7.69
CA LEU A 185 17.55 -21.11 8.05
C LEU A 185 16.96 -21.60 9.38
N LYS A 186 16.89 -22.90 9.59
CA LYS A 186 16.43 -23.51 10.84
C LYS A 186 17.33 -23.11 12.00
N ALA A 187 18.64 -23.28 11.87
CA ALA A 187 19.61 -22.94 12.93
C ALA A 187 19.57 -21.45 13.30
N LEU A 188 19.43 -20.53 12.29
CA LEU A 188 19.30 -19.11 12.53
C LEU A 188 17.95 -18.76 13.18
N SER A 189 16.86 -19.41 12.77
CA SER A 189 15.55 -19.22 13.39
C SER A 189 15.55 -19.67 14.85
N GLU A 190 16.15 -20.79 15.17
CA GLU A 190 16.30 -21.28 16.55
C GLU A 190 17.14 -20.32 17.41
N ARG A 191 18.21 -19.75 16.84
CA ARG A 191 19.11 -18.84 17.54
C ARG A 191 18.52 -17.46 17.77
N TYR A 192 17.84 -16.88 16.80
CA TYR A 192 17.43 -15.48 16.80
C TYR A 192 15.93 -15.25 16.94
N LEU A 193 15.07 -16.12 16.40
CA LEU A 193 13.62 -15.96 16.49
C LEU A 193 13.03 -16.70 17.69
N ALA A 194 13.46 -17.93 17.93
CA ALA A 194 12.95 -18.73 19.05
C ALA A 194 13.41 -18.20 20.43
N THR A 195 14.41 -17.33 20.47
CA THR A 195 14.88 -16.66 21.69
C THR A 195 14.22 -15.32 21.97
N LEU A 196 13.36 -14.83 21.04
CA LEU A 196 12.56 -13.65 21.28
C LEU A 196 11.50 -13.91 22.37
N PRO A 197 11.07 -12.86 23.10
CA PRO A 197 9.95 -13.01 24.03
C PRO A 197 8.73 -13.62 23.32
N PRO A 198 7.93 -14.44 24.03
CA PRO A 198 6.81 -15.14 23.41
C PRO A 198 5.76 -14.18 22.82
N GLY A 199 5.50 -13.06 23.49
CA GLY A 199 4.43 -12.14 23.08
C GLY A 199 3.05 -12.80 23.18
N HIS A 200 2.02 -12.05 22.80
CA HIS A 200 0.65 -12.54 22.69
C HIS A 200 0.07 -12.16 21.34
N PRO A 201 -0.66 -13.06 20.66
CA PRO A 201 -1.43 -12.69 19.49
C PRO A 201 -2.43 -11.59 19.86
N GLU A 202 -2.47 -10.55 19.09
CA GLU A 202 -3.43 -9.46 19.24
C GLU A 202 -4.38 -9.41 18.05
N THR A 203 -5.40 -8.59 18.13
CA THR A 203 -6.30 -8.30 17.03
C THR A 203 -6.38 -6.79 16.86
N TRP A 204 -6.58 -6.36 15.64
CA TRP A 204 -6.82 -4.95 15.33
C TRP A 204 -8.23 -4.51 15.76
N ARG A 205 -8.45 -3.21 15.89
CA ARG A 205 -9.76 -2.61 16.16
C ARG A 205 -10.27 -1.84 14.94
N MET A 206 -11.58 -1.91 14.70
CA MET A 206 -12.22 -1.07 13.69
C MET A 206 -12.25 0.37 14.19
N VAL A 207 -11.41 1.23 13.64
CA VAL A 207 -11.30 2.65 14.03
C VAL A 207 -11.65 3.61 12.88
N SER A 208 -11.67 3.14 11.62
CA SER A 208 -11.96 3.96 10.44
C SER A 208 -13.47 4.02 10.17
N ARG A 209 -13.97 5.19 9.77
CA ARG A 209 -15.35 5.38 9.30
C ARG A 209 -15.60 4.76 7.92
N GLY A 210 -14.53 4.62 7.12
CA GLY A 210 -14.60 4.17 5.73
C GLY A 210 -15.03 5.29 4.76
N PRO A 211 -15.14 4.94 3.46
CA PRO A 211 -15.47 5.92 2.44
C PRO A 211 -16.92 6.42 2.56
N PRO A 212 -17.22 7.63 2.06
CA PRO A 212 -18.57 8.15 2.00
C PRO A 212 -19.43 7.32 1.05
N THR A 213 -20.74 7.33 1.28
CA THR A 213 -21.74 6.71 0.41
C THR A 213 -22.44 7.73 -0.47
N GLY A 214 -22.92 7.28 -1.64
CA GLY A 214 -23.55 8.15 -2.63
C GLY A 214 -22.52 8.85 -3.54
N VAL A 215 -22.94 9.93 -4.17
CA VAL A 215 -22.10 10.68 -5.09
C VAL A 215 -21.51 11.91 -4.38
N VAL A 216 -20.18 12.00 -4.40
CA VAL A 216 -19.43 13.15 -3.88
C VAL A 216 -18.73 13.83 -5.05
N ASP A 217 -18.92 15.14 -5.19
CA ASP A 217 -18.21 15.97 -6.17
C ASP A 217 -17.51 17.12 -5.43
N ARG A 218 -16.21 17.30 -5.69
CA ARG A 218 -15.39 18.32 -5.05
C ARG A 218 -14.47 18.97 -6.07
N VAL A 219 -14.44 20.29 -6.06
CA VAL A 219 -13.51 21.09 -6.85
C VAL A 219 -12.60 21.85 -5.89
N VAL A 220 -11.30 21.75 -6.13
CA VAL A 220 -10.24 22.46 -5.41
C VAL A 220 -9.64 23.47 -6.37
N HIS A 221 -9.58 24.73 -5.97
CA HIS A 221 -8.88 25.78 -6.72
C HIS A 221 -7.56 26.09 -6.03
N LYS A 222 -6.45 25.78 -6.71
CA LYS A 222 -5.10 26.04 -6.19
C LYS A 222 -4.06 26.02 -7.32
N GLY A 223 -3.14 27.00 -7.27
CA GLY A 223 -2.04 27.09 -8.23
C GLY A 223 -2.35 27.99 -9.41
N VAL A 224 -1.32 28.23 -10.23
CA VAL A 224 -1.40 29.18 -11.36
C VAL A 224 -1.23 28.52 -12.73
N GLU A 225 -0.77 27.27 -12.76
CA GLU A 225 -0.57 26.53 -14.00
C GLU A 225 -1.92 26.18 -14.66
N PRO A 226 -2.05 26.30 -15.99
CA PRO A 226 -3.29 25.98 -16.70
C PRO A 226 -3.49 24.46 -16.86
N LYS A 227 -3.45 23.75 -15.74
CA LYS A 227 -3.52 22.29 -15.62
C LYS A 227 -4.60 21.92 -14.62
N ALA A 228 -5.35 20.89 -14.94
CA ALA A 228 -6.31 20.27 -14.04
C ALA A 228 -5.90 18.82 -13.75
N ASN A 229 -6.18 18.36 -12.53
CA ASN A 229 -6.08 16.95 -12.16
C ASN A 229 -7.47 16.45 -11.75
N THR A 230 -7.92 15.35 -12.35
CA THR A 230 -9.19 14.72 -12.04
C THR A 230 -8.95 13.33 -11.47
N VAL A 231 -9.59 13.04 -10.34
CA VAL A 231 -9.61 11.73 -9.68
C VAL A 231 -11.05 11.30 -9.47
N ILE A 232 -11.42 10.13 -9.98
CA ILE A 232 -12.73 9.50 -9.78
C ILE A 232 -12.50 8.20 -9.04
N MET A 233 -13.11 8.06 -7.86
CA MET A 233 -12.93 6.92 -6.97
C MET A 233 -14.26 6.21 -6.77
N PHE A 234 -14.33 4.95 -7.18
CA PHE A 234 -15.45 4.06 -6.90
C PHE A 234 -15.11 3.21 -5.70
N THR A 235 -16.00 3.11 -4.74
CA THR A 235 -15.81 2.33 -3.51
C THR A 235 -17.08 1.56 -3.17
N GLY A 236 -16.92 0.50 -2.39
CA GLY A 236 -18.08 -0.26 -1.91
C GLY A 236 -17.67 -1.60 -1.28
N PRO A 237 -18.64 -2.33 -0.72
CA PRO A 237 -18.37 -3.64 -0.15
C PRO A 237 -17.99 -4.65 -1.23
N ALA A 238 -16.97 -5.46 -0.97
CA ALA A 238 -16.58 -6.58 -1.83
C ALA A 238 -15.86 -7.65 -1.02
N ARG A 239 -16.31 -8.90 -1.11
CA ARG A 239 -15.64 -10.02 -0.46
C ARG A 239 -14.19 -10.13 -0.94
N TYR A 240 -13.29 -10.33 0.00
CA TYR A 240 -11.87 -10.53 -0.27
C TYR A 240 -11.60 -11.99 -0.66
N THR A 241 -11.84 -12.32 -1.92
CA THR A 241 -11.59 -13.66 -2.48
C THR A 241 -10.56 -13.61 -3.60
N PRO A 242 -9.83 -14.69 -3.89
CA PRO A 242 -8.91 -14.74 -5.03
C PRO A 242 -9.58 -14.32 -6.35
N GLN A 243 -10.82 -14.77 -6.59
CA GLN A 243 -11.58 -14.42 -7.80
C GLN A 243 -11.89 -12.92 -7.87
N ASN A 244 -12.37 -12.32 -6.78
CA ASN A 244 -12.71 -10.88 -6.81
C ASN A 244 -11.46 -10.00 -6.99
N ARG A 245 -10.32 -10.40 -6.42
CA ARG A 245 -9.03 -9.71 -6.65
C ARG A 245 -8.56 -9.83 -8.10
N PHE A 246 -8.72 -11.01 -8.68
CA PHE A 246 -8.41 -11.25 -10.08
C PHE A 246 -9.33 -10.43 -11.00
N ASP A 247 -10.65 -10.47 -10.76
CA ASP A 247 -11.64 -9.70 -11.53
C ASP A 247 -11.35 -8.20 -11.48
N MET A 248 -10.97 -7.67 -10.31
CA MET A 248 -10.59 -6.27 -10.15
C MET A 248 -9.35 -5.92 -10.96
N ARG A 249 -8.30 -6.77 -10.91
CA ARG A 249 -7.09 -6.56 -11.71
C ARG A 249 -7.41 -6.56 -13.20
N ALA A 250 -8.10 -7.61 -13.67
CA ALA A 250 -8.45 -7.75 -15.09
C ALA A 250 -9.33 -6.59 -15.59
N LEU A 251 -10.27 -6.10 -14.77
CA LEU A 251 -11.07 -4.92 -15.08
C LEU A 251 -10.24 -3.65 -15.13
N SER A 252 -9.31 -3.48 -14.19
CA SER A 252 -8.42 -2.30 -14.17
C SER A 252 -7.54 -2.25 -15.40
N ASP A 253 -6.96 -3.38 -15.81
CA ASP A 253 -6.12 -3.49 -17.01
C ASP A 253 -6.93 -3.24 -18.29
N LEU A 254 -8.16 -3.80 -18.36
CA LEU A 254 -9.07 -3.54 -19.48
C LEU A 254 -9.42 -2.05 -19.58
N PHE A 255 -9.82 -1.45 -18.46
CA PHE A 255 -10.25 -0.05 -18.46
C PHE A 255 -9.07 0.90 -18.72
N GLN A 256 -7.85 0.53 -18.27
CA GLN A 256 -6.62 1.25 -18.64
C GLN A 256 -6.42 1.28 -20.17
N ILE A 257 -6.62 0.17 -20.87
CA ILE A 257 -6.51 0.10 -22.33
C ILE A 257 -7.54 1.03 -22.98
N GLU A 258 -8.77 1.05 -22.48
CA GLU A 258 -9.85 1.88 -23.05
C GLU A 258 -9.62 3.38 -22.82
N VAL A 259 -9.22 3.78 -21.60
CA VAL A 259 -8.94 5.20 -21.31
C VAL A 259 -7.69 5.69 -22.03
N ASP A 260 -6.65 4.88 -22.17
CA ASP A 260 -5.46 5.21 -22.95
C ASP A 260 -5.83 5.47 -24.42
N ARG A 261 -6.58 4.57 -25.03
CA ARG A 261 -7.02 4.71 -26.43
C ARG A 261 -7.87 5.97 -26.61
N THR A 262 -8.89 6.16 -25.77
CA THR A 262 -9.90 7.19 -26.02
C THR A 262 -9.44 8.56 -25.52
N LEU A 263 -8.91 8.67 -24.28
CA LEU A 263 -8.57 9.99 -23.71
C LEU A 263 -7.24 10.51 -24.23
N ARG A 264 -6.26 9.65 -24.47
CA ARG A 264 -4.93 10.04 -24.94
C ARG A 264 -4.83 10.04 -26.47
N GLU A 265 -5.18 8.92 -27.13
CA GLU A 265 -4.91 8.74 -28.55
C GLU A 265 -5.96 9.41 -29.43
N GLU A 266 -7.26 9.25 -29.14
CA GLU A 266 -8.35 9.78 -29.97
C GLU A 266 -8.63 11.26 -29.65
N LEU A 267 -8.69 11.62 -28.37
CA LEU A 267 -9.03 13.00 -27.95
C LEU A 267 -7.81 13.89 -27.74
N GLY A 268 -6.62 13.32 -27.50
CA GLY A 268 -5.42 14.08 -27.18
C GLY A 268 -5.56 14.95 -25.92
N GLY A 269 -6.51 14.58 -25.02
CA GLY A 269 -6.91 15.37 -23.88
C GLY A 269 -6.05 15.18 -22.63
N THR A 270 -5.27 14.12 -22.59
CA THR A 270 -4.38 13.79 -21.47
C THR A 270 -3.13 13.06 -21.95
N TYR A 271 -2.06 13.07 -21.15
CA TYR A 271 -0.82 12.34 -21.46
C TYR A 271 -0.78 10.95 -20.83
N SER A 272 -1.27 10.80 -19.62
CA SER A 272 -1.11 9.56 -18.84
C SER A 272 -2.32 9.36 -17.93
N PRO A 273 -3.45 8.88 -18.47
CA PRO A 273 -4.53 8.45 -17.60
C PRO A 273 -4.11 7.19 -16.84
N GLY A 274 -4.57 7.04 -15.59
CA GLY A 274 -4.26 5.89 -14.76
C GLY A 274 -5.52 5.24 -14.22
N VAL A 275 -5.57 3.92 -14.24
CA VAL A 275 -6.62 3.12 -13.61
C VAL A 275 -5.99 2.16 -12.62
N ASN A 276 -6.43 2.23 -11.35
CA ASN A 276 -5.93 1.37 -10.29
C ASN A 276 -7.10 0.83 -9.48
N GLY A 277 -7.18 -0.48 -9.31
CA GLY A 277 -8.20 -1.13 -8.53
C GLY A 277 -7.62 -2.11 -7.51
N GLY A 278 -8.29 -2.24 -6.37
CA GLY A 278 -7.89 -3.18 -5.32
C GLY A 278 -9.04 -3.55 -4.39
N ASN A 279 -8.87 -4.70 -3.76
CA ASN A 279 -9.76 -5.19 -2.71
C ASN A 279 -8.99 -5.23 -1.39
N ALA A 280 -9.57 -4.70 -0.34
CA ALA A 280 -9.09 -4.82 1.04
C ALA A 280 -9.90 -5.88 1.79
N LYS A 281 -9.25 -6.58 2.74
CA LYS A 281 -9.91 -7.43 3.73
C LYS A 281 -10.06 -6.71 5.06
N VAL A 282 -9.06 -5.91 5.41
CA VAL A 282 -8.92 -5.21 6.68
C VAL A 282 -8.81 -3.71 6.40
N PRO A 283 -9.46 -2.85 7.16
CA PRO A 283 -10.33 -3.09 8.31
C PRO A 283 -11.74 -3.61 7.94
N ARG A 284 -12.12 -3.61 6.68
CA ARG A 284 -13.37 -4.18 6.17
C ARG A 284 -13.19 -4.72 4.76
N GLU A 285 -14.04 -5.68 4.39
CA GLU A 285 -14.06 -6.22 3.04
C GLU A 285 -14.67 -5.20 2.08
N GLU A 286 -13.81 -4.45 1.39
CA GLU A 286 -14.20 -3.39 0.48
C GLU A 286 -13.28 -3.33 -0.75
N TYR A 287 -13.75 -2.61 -1.77
CA TYR A 287 -12.94 -2.30 -2.94
C TYR A 287 -12.78 -0.79 -3.11
N THR A 288 -11.69 -0.44 -3.77
CA THR A 288 -11.47 0.89 -4.31
C THR A 288 -11.01 0.75 -5.75
N LEU A 289 -11.64 1.49 -6.68
CA LEU A 289 -11.23 1.57 -8.08
C LEU A 289 -11.11 3.04 -8.44
N VAL A 290 -9.92 3.44 -8.87
CA VAL A 290 -9.56 4.84 -9.13
C VAL A 290 -9.27 5.03 -10.60
N VAL A 291 -9.87 6.07 -11.19
CA VAL A 291 -9.53 6.59 -12.52
C VAL A 291 -8.99 8.00 -12.32
N GLN A 292 -7.78 8.27 -12.79
CA GLN A 292 -7.17 9.58 -12.66
C GLN A 292 -6.55 10.04 -13.97
N TYR A 293 -6.60 11.35 -14.22
CA TYR A 293 -5.99 11.95 -15.41
C TYR A 293 -5.75 13.45 -15.22
N GLU A 294 -4.73 13.92 -15.92
CA GLU A 294 -4.43 15.35 -16.02
C GLU A 294 -4.91 15.89 -17.36
N SER A 295 -5.38 17.13 -17.40
CA SER A 295 -5.87 17.78 -18.61
C SER A 295 -5.74 19.30 -18.55
N ALA A 296 -6.00 19.96 -19.68
CA ALA A 296 -6.31 21.39 -19.64
C ALA A 296 -7.65 21.61 -18.92
N PRO A 297 -7.80 22.71 -18.14
CA PRO A 297 -9.04 22.99 -17.41
C PRO A 297 -10.31 22.97 -18.27
N ALA A 298 -10.21 23.42 -19.52
CA ALA A 298 -11.34 23.41 -20.45
C ALA A 298 -11.82 22.02 -20.89
N HIS A 299 -10.99 21.00 -20.70
CA HIS A 299 -11.32 19.63 -21.13
C HIS A 299 -11.88 18.75 -19.99
N VAL A 300 -11.86 19.21 -18.73
CA VAL A 300 -12.28 18.42 -17.56
C VAL A 300 -13.68 17.82 -17.74
N ASP A 301 -14.67 18.62 -18.15
CA ASP A 301 -16.05 18.14 -18.31
C ASP A 301 -16.18 17.15 -19.46
N THR A 302 -15.51 17.39 -20.58
CA THR A 302 -15.56 16.52 -21.76
C THR A 302 -14.93 15.17 -21.42
N LEU A 303 -13.73 15.17 -20.82
CA LEU A 303 -13.04 13.93 -20.47
C LEU A 303 -13.79 13.16 -19.38
N SER A 304 -14.34 13.84 -18.37
CA SER A 304 -15.16 13.20 -17.35
C SER A 304 -16.39 12.52 -17.95
N LYS A 305 -17.11 13.20 -18.86
CA LYS A 305 -18.25 12.60 -19.56
C LYS A 305 -17.83 11.40 -20.41
N THR A 306 -16.68 11.47 -21.06
CA THR A 306 -16.14 10.36 -21.85
C THR A 306 -15.81 9.16 -20.95
N VAL A 307 -15.17 9.36 -19.80
CA VAL A 307 -14.90 8.28 -18.84
C VAL A 307 -16.20 7.59 -18.42
N PHE A 308 -17.23 8.34 -18.05
CA PHE A 308 -18.53 7.74 -17.68
C PHE A 308 -19.23 7.05 -18.87
N ALA A 309 -19.09 7.56 -20.09
CA ALA A 309 -19.61 6.87 -21.29
C ALA A 309 -18.89 5.54 -21.57
N LEU A 310 -17.55 5.48 -21.39
CA LEU A 310 -16.80 4.22 -21.48
C LEU A 310 -17.25 3.22 -20.38
N ILE A 311 -17.43 3.70 -19.15
CA ILE A 311 -17.96 2.88 -18.05
C ILE A 311 -19.34 2.31 -18.41
N ASP A 312 -20.25 3.14 -18.90
CA ASP A 312 -21.61 2.70 -19.28
C ASP A 312 -21.60 1.71 -20.44
N SER A 313 -20.72 1.93 -21.45
CA SER A 313 -20.51 0.98 -22.55
C SER A 313 -20.03 -0.37 -22.02
N LEU A 314 -19.00 -0.37 -21.17
CA LEU A 314 -18.45 -1.61 -20.61
C LEU A 314 -19.46 -2.35 -19.73
N ARG A 315 -20.26 -1.64 -18.93
CA ARG A 315 -21.31 -2.21 -18.08
C ARG A 315 -22.46 -2.81 -18.88
N THR A 316 -22.80 -2.24 -20.05
CA THR A 316 -23.96 -2.65 -20.86
C THR A 316 -23.62 -3.62 -21.97
N GLN A 317 -22.48 -3.46 -22.59
CA GLN A 317 -22.07 -4.23 -23.76
C GLN A 317 -20.92 -5.22 -23.48
N GLY A 318 -20.17 -5.00 -22.38
CA GLY A 318 -18.91 -5.72 -22.13
C GLY A 318 -17.77 -5.26 -23.02
N PRO A 319 -16.58 -5.88 -22.89
CA PRO A 319 -15.42 -5.58 -23.71
C PRO A 319 -15.57 -6.12 -25.13
N SER A 320 -14.85 -5.52 -26.08
CA SER A 320 -14.65 -6.14 -27.39
C SER A 320 -13.83 -7.44 -27.29
N ALA A 321 -14.04 -8.37 -28.22
CA ALA A 321 -13.23 -9.59 -28.29
C ALA A 321 -11.71 -9.29 -28.42
N ALA A 322 -11.36 -8.22 -29.13
CA ALA A 322 -9.98 -7.80 -29.29
C ALA A 322 -9.38 -7.26 -27.97
N ASP A 323 -10.13 -6.50 -27.18
CA ASP A 323 -9.66 -5.97 -25.90
C ASP A 323 -9.58 -7.07 -24.83
N LEU A 324 -10.52 -8.03 -24.83
CA LEU A 324 -10.43 -9.23 -24.00
C LEU A 324 -9.13 -10.03 -24.25
N GLU A 325 -8.78 -10.26 -25.53
CA GLU A 325 -7.53 -10.96 -25.85
C GLU A 325 -6.28 -10.17 -25.47
N LYS A 326 -6.30 -8.83 -25.62
CA LYS A 326 -5.20 -7.98 -25.14
C LYS A 326 -5.01 -8.11 -23.62
N VAL A 327 -6.10 -8.05 -22.85
CA VAL A 327 -6.03 -8.20 -21.39
C VAL A 327 -5.51 -9.58 -21.00
N ARG A 328 -6.02 -10.66 -21.61
CA ARG A 328 -5.52 -12.02 -21.33
C ARG A 328 -4.03 -12.14 -21.58
N GLU A 329 -3.57 -11.62 -22.74
CA GLU A 329 -2.16 -11.69 -23.11
C GLU A 329 -1.29 -10.82 -22.18
N GLN A 330 -1.77 -9.64 -21.77
CA GLN A 330 -1.08 -8.77 -20.80
C GLN A 330 -0.96 -9.47 -19.45
N LEU A 331 -2.06 -9.96 -18.87
CA LEU A 331 -2.06 -10.70 -17.60
C LEU A 331 -1.11 -11.91 -17.62
N ARG A 332 -1.11 -12.65 -18.75
CA ARG A 332 -0.23 -13.82 -18.93
C ARG A 332 1.25 -13.42 -18.96
N ARG A 333 1.61 -12.38 -19.69
CA ARG A 333 2.99 -11.89 -19.80
C ARG A 333 3.49 -11.33 -18.47
N GLU A 334 2.68 -10.52 -17.81
CA GLU A 334 3.02 -9.95 -16.51
C GLU A 334 3.24 -11.06 -15.49
N HIS A 335 2.34 -12.02 -15.41
CA HIS A 335 2.47 -13.14 -14.50
C HIS A 335 3.71 -13.99 -14.76
N GLN A 336 4.05 -14.25 -16.03
CA GLN A 336 5.29 -14.96 -16.41
C GLN A 336 6.58 -14.25 -15.93
N VAL A 337 6.54 -12.92 -15.83
CA VAL A 337 7.64 -12.11 -15.31
C VAL A 337 7.63 -12.12 -13.78
N GLU A 338 6.46 -11.94 -13.17
CA GLU A 338 6.29 -11.86 -11.71
C GLU A 338 6.72 -13.14 -11.01
N VAL A 339 6.34 -14.32 -11.51
CA VAL A 339 6.68 -15.63 -10.88
C VAL A 339 8.18 -15.93 -10.87
N ARG A 340 8.98 -15.19 -11.63
CA ARG A 340 10.45 -15.29 -11.62
C ARG A 340 11.09 -14.43 -10.53
N GLN A 341 10.30 -13.67 -9.79
CA GLN A 341 10.79 -12.72 -8.77
C GLN A 341 10.44 -13.21 -7.37
N ASN A 342 11.43 -13.24 -6.48
CA ASN A 342 11.22 -13.57 -5.06
C ASN A 342 10.18 -12.66 -4.41
N ALA A 343 10.08 -11.40 -4.83
CA ALA A 343 9.13 -10.43 -4.31
C ALA A 343 7.67 -10.86 -4.52
N TYR A 344 7.36 -11.45 -5.68
CA TYR A 344 6.03 -12.01 -5.95
C TYR A 344 5.65 -13.08 -4.92
N TRP A 345 6.56 -14.01 -4.70
CA TRP A 345 6.31 -15.14 -3.80
C TRP A 345 6.21 -14.71 -2.35
N VAL A 346 7.17 -13.93 -1.84
CA VAL A 346 7.15 -13.51 -0.43
C VAL A 346 5.92 -12.68 -0.10
N GLY A 347 5.51 -11.77 -0.99
CA GLY A 347 4.33 -10.93 -0.80
C GLY A 347 3.03 -11.73 -0.84
N ASN A 348 2.85 -12.56 -1.88
CA ASN A 348 1.60 -13.32 -2.04
C ASN A 348 1.44 -14.43 -1.00
N ILE A 349 2.53 -15.13 -0.64
CA ILE A 349 2.48 -16.15 0.42
C ILE A 349 2.16 -15.50 1.77
N ALA A 350 2.84 -14.39 2.11
CA ALA A 350 2.58 -13.67 3.35
C ALA A 350 1.13 -13.19 3.44
N ALA A 351 0.61 -12.57 2.37
CA ALA A 351 -0.76 -12.10 2.32
C ALA A 351 -1.79 -13.24 2.46
N ARG A 352 -1.58 -14.37 1.77
CA ARG A 352 -2.49 -15.52 1.89
C ARG A 352 -2.50 -16.10 3.30
N LEU A 353 -1.31 -16.31 3.88
CA LEU A 353 -1.21 -16.81 5.26
C LEU A 353 -1.85 -15.85 6.25
N HIS A 354 -1.62 -14.53 6.10
CA HIS A 354 -2.23 -13.51 6.94
C HIS A 354 -3.76 -13.58 6.93
N TYR A 355 -4.32 -13.81 5.76
CA TYR A 355 -5.77 -13.85 5.60
C TYR A 355 -6.40 -15.25 5.73
N GLY A 356 -5.60 -16.26 6.09
CA GLY A 356 -6.07 -17.63 6.27
C GLY A 356 -6.38 -18.33 4.95
N GLU A 357 -5.77 -17.90 3.84
CA GLU A 357 -5.88 -18.53 2.53
C GLU A 357 -4.73 -19.55 2.33
N ASP A 358 -4.99 -20.62 1.59
CA ASP A 358 -3.93 -21.57 1.21
C ASP A 358 -2.98 -20.92 0.18
N PRO A 359 -1.67 -20.86 0.45
CA PRO A 359 -0.70 -20.36 -0.51
C PRO A 359 -0.39 -21.38 -1.63
N ALA A 360 -0.80 -22.64 -1.51
CA ALA A 360 -0.60 -23.61 -2.56
C ALA A 360 -1.35 -23.23 -3.84
N GLY A 361 -0.75 -23.52 -4.98
CA GLY A 361 -1.38 -23.27 -6.27
C GLY A 361 -1.48 -21.80 -6.68
N LEU A 362 -0.71 -20.89 -6.08
CA LEU A 362 -0.70 -19.46 -6.44
C LEU A 362 -0.56 -19.24 -7.94
N ASP A 363 0.44 -19.86 -8.55
CA ASP A 363 0.73 -19.74 -10.00
C ASP A 363 -0.34 -20.43 -10.85
N SER A 364 -0.64 -21.70 -10.55
CA SER A 364 -1.61 -22.48 -11.34
C SER A 364 -3.02 -21.91 -11.27
N THR A 365 -3.44 -21.40 -10.12
CA THR A 365 -4.75 -20.78 -9.95
C THR A 365 -4.85 -19.49 -10.76
N TYR A 366 -3.81 -18.64 -10.73
CA TYR A 366 -3.79 -17.39 -11.51
C TYR A 366 -3.83 -17.68 -13.01
N THR A 367 -3.01 -18.63 -13.47
CA THR A 367 -2.99 -19.07 -14.87
C THR A 367 -4.35 -19.60 -15.32
N ALA A 368 -4.98 -20.46 -14.51
CA ALA A 368 -6.32 -20.99 -14.81
C ALA A 368 -7.38 -19.89 -14.89
N MET A 369 -7.36 -18.91 -13.98
CA MET A 369 -8.29 -17.77 -14.03
C MET A 369 -8.04 -16.89 -15.26
N THR A 370 -6.79 -16.69 -15.68
CA THR A 370 -6.45 -15.91 -16.87
C THR A 370 -6.96 -16.60 -18.14
N ASP A 371 -6.79 -17.92 -18.26
CA ASP A 371 -7.21 -18.67 -19.42
C ASP A 371 -8.75 -18.79 -19.50
N ALA A 372 -9.42 -18.83 -18.34
CA ALA A 372 -10.88 -18.91 -18.26
C ALA A 372 -11.59 -17.54 -18.32
N LEU A 373 -10.86 -16.42 -18.33
CA LEU A 373 -11.45 -15.07 -18.33
C LEU A 373 -12.37 -14.87 -19.55
N THR A 374 -13.58 -14.36 -19.30
CA THR A 374 -14.60 -14.13 -20.35
C THR A 374 -15.04 -12.67 -20.39
N ASP A 375 -15.65 -12.27 -21.51
CA ASP A 375 -16.32 -10.97 -21.68
C ASP A 375 -17.45 -10.78 -20.67
N VAL A 376 -18.27 -11.82 -20.46
CA VAL A 376 -19.35 -11.82 -19.46
C VAL A 376 -18.82 -11.58 -18.04
N GLN A 377 -17.69 -12.18 -17.70
CA GLN A 377 -17.04 -11.99 -16.40
C GLN A 377 -16.54 -10.54 -16.22
N LEU A 378 -15.90 -9.96 -17.23
CA LEU A 378 -15.45 -8.57 -17.21
C LEU A 378 -16.61 -7.58 -17.18
N GLN A 379 -17.69 -7.85 -17.94
CA GLN A 379 -18.91 -7.05 -17.86
C GLN A 379 -19.54 -7.10 -16.46
N ALA A 380 -19.61 -8.27 -15.85
CA ALA A 380 -20.12 -8.43 -14.48
C ALA A 380 -19.23 -7.70 -13.46
N ALA A 381 -17.91 -7.73 -13.64
CA ALA A 381 -16.97 -6.96 -12.84
C ALA A 381 -17.20 -5.44 -13.00
N ALA A 382 -17.38 -4.96 -14.24
CA ALA A 382 -17.70 -3.56 -14.50
C ALA A 382 -19.01 -3.12 -13.86
N GLN A 383 -20.06 -3.96 -13.92
CA GLN A 383 -21.34 -3.70 -13.25
C GLN A 383 -21.20 -3.61 -11.74
N ARG A 384 -20.34 -4.44 -11.14
CA ARG A 384 -20.09 -4.49 -9.69
C ARG A 384 -19.26 -3.32 -9.20
N TYR A 385 -18.15 -3.02 -9.87
CA TYR A 385 -17.12 -2.12 -9.36
C TYR A 385 -17.24 -0.67 -9.85
N PHE A 386 -17.80 -0.44 -11.04
CA PHE A 386 -18.15 0.90 -11.50
C PHE A 386 -19.59 1.26 -11.06
N ASN A 387 -19.78 1.42 -9.76
CA ASN A 387 -21.07 1.84 -9.24
C ASN A 387 -21.27 3.35 -9.42
N THR A 388 -21.95 3.75 -10.49
CA THR A 388 -22.23 5.16 -10.82
C THR A 388 -23.19 5.85 -9.86
N GLY A 389 -23.80 5.11 -8.94
CA GLY A 389 -24.58 5.66 -7.81
C GLY A 389 -23.73 5.88 -6.54
N ASN A 390 -22.45 5.44 -6.52
CA ASN A 390 -21.58 5.52 -5.36
C ASN A 390 -20.12 5.73 -5.78
N TYR A 391 -19.73 6.99 -5.93
CA TYR A 391 -18.36 7.39 -6.28
C TYR A 391 -18.05 8.79 -5.74
N ALA A 392 -16.77 9.08 -5.63
CA ALA A 392 -16.28 10.43 -5.36
C ALA A 392 -15.46 10.94 -6.55
N LYS A 393 -15.80 12.15 -7.05
CA LYS A 393 -15.04 12.84 -8.07
C LYS A 393 -14.39 14.09 -7.47
N PHE A 394 -13.10 14.22 -7.69
CA PHE A 394 -12.30 15.36 -7.27
C PHE A 394 -11.65 15.99 -8.49
N VAL A 395 -11.65 17.32 -8.52
CA VAL A 395 -11.01 18.08 -9.60
C VAL A 395 -10.16 19.18 -8.97
N LEU A 396 -8.86 19.18 -9.28
CA LEU A 396 -7.98 20.31 -9.02
C LEU A 396 -8.00 21.24 -10.23
N LEU A 397 -8.28 22.48 -10.01
CA LEU A 397 -8.24 23.56 -11.01
C LEU A 397 -7.26 24.66 -10.57
N PRO A 398 -6.67 25.42 -11.49
CA PRO A 398 -5.92 26.62 -11.12
C PRO A 398 -6.81 27.64 -10.41
N ASP A 399 -6.18 28.49 -9.62
CA ASP A 399 -6.86 29.64 -9.01
C ASP A 399 -7.50 30.52 -10.11
N ALA A 400 -8.70 31.03 -9.84
CA ALA A 400 -9.30 31.97 -10.74
C ALA A 400 -8.35 33.16 -10.90
N LYS A 401 -8.06 33.54 -12.15
CA LYS A 401 -7.30 34.77 -12.40
C LYS A 401 -8.03 35.91 -11.71
N LYS A 402 -7.37 36.55 -10.74
CA LYS A 402 -7.90 37.80 -10.21
C LYS A 402 -8.01 38.80 -11.36
N PRO A 403 -9.17 39.45 -11.50
CA PRO A 403 -9.40 40.46 -12.57
C PRO A 403 -8.41 41.62 -12.47
#